data_ec188027be1115aac08fc46755295321
#
_entry.id   ec188027be1115aac08fc46755295321
#
_cell.length_a   1.000
_cell.length_b   1.000
_cell.length_c   1.000
_cell.angle_alpha   90.00
_cell.angle_beta   90.00
_cell.angle_gamma   90.00
#
_symmetry.space_group_name_H-M   'P 1'
#
loop_
_entity.id
_entity.type
_entity.pdbx_description
1 polymer ?
#
loop_
_entity_poly.entity_id
_entity_poly.type
_entity_poly.pdbx_seq_one_letter_code
_entity_poly.pdbx_strand_id
1 'polypeptide(L)'
;MEEGAEIVRLEDVWVHIDGMPVLEAVNLSIKQHDFLGIIGPNGGGKTTLLKAIIGLIRPTRGRITIFGLTPDNGRRFVGYVPQYSLFYRDFPVSVLDVVLMGRLGRMRPPRRYSEEDMRIAYEALETVEMLEYKDRQIGKLSGGQQQRVFIARALVNQPKLLLLDEPMANVDPQMQKELYELFESLRKQMAIVLVSHDISAVSIYVTKIACLNRKLYYHNTKEISKEELESTYQCPVDMIAHGVPHRVLREHDMRES
;
A
#
# COMPACT_ATOMS: atom_id res chain seq x y z
N MET A 1 -16.30 -8.63 19.89
CA MET A 1 -15.02 -8.76 19.15
C MET A 1 -14.07 -7.77 19.80
N GLU A 2 -12.97 -8.22 20.36
CA GLU A 2 -11.95 -7.31 20.90
C GLU A 2 -11.45 -6.43 19.77
N GLU A 3 -11.53 -5.13 19.96
CA GLU A 3 -10.93 -4.17 19.02
C GLU A 3 -9.41 -4.40 19.02
N GLY A 4 -8.85 -4.79 17.86
CA GLY A 4 -7.42 -5.03 17.73
C GLY A 4 -6.58 -3.82 18.19
N ALA A 5 -5.39 -4.09 18.72
CA ALA A 5 -4.48 -3.04 19.19
C ALA A 5 -4.16 -2.05 18.06
N GLU A 6 -4.14 -0.76 18.38
CA GLU A 6 -3.72 0.30 17.46
C GLU A 6 -2.22 0.16 17.15
N ILE A 7 -1.88 0.13 15.89
CA ILE A 7 -0.50 -0.04 15.42
C ILE A 7 0.08 1.20 14.73
N VAL A 8 -0.78 2.03 14.16
CA VAL A 8 -0.38 3.34 13.59
C VAL A 8 -1.36 4.39 14.06
N ARG A 9 -0.82 5.54 14.49
CA ARG A 9 -1.62 6.71 14.87
C ARG A 9 -1.01 7.97 14.28
N LEU A 10 -1.86 8.75 13.62
CA LEU A 10 -1.59 10.08 13.11
C LEU A 10 -2.49 11.07 13.86
N GLU A 11 -1.91 12.16 14.39
CA GLU A 11 -2.61 13.20 15.14
C GLU A 11 -2.26 14.55 14.55
N ASP A 12 -3.24 15.23 13.97
CA ASP A 12 -3.14 16.56 13.35
C ASP A 12 -1.91 16.72 12.43
N VAL A 13 -1.70 15.73 11.54
CA VAL A 13 -0.51 15.66 10.71
C VAL A 13 -0.61 16.59 9.51
N TRP A 14 0.39 17.45 9.36
CA TRP A 14 0.57 18.36 8.25
C TRP A 14 1.90 18.07 7.55
N VAL A 15 1.89 18.10 6.23
CA VAL A 15 3.10 17.99 5.42
C VAL A 15 3.07 19.08 4.35
N HIS A 16 4.16 19.85 4.27
CA HIS A 16 4.39 20.83 3.21
C HIS A 16 5.59 20.38 2.37
N ILE A 17 5.48 20.51 1.06
CA ILE A 17 6.57 20.28 0.09
C ILE A 17 6.69 21.57 -0.73
N ASP A 18 7.88 22.15 -0.78
CA ASP A 18 8.15 23.43 -1.46
C ASP A 18 7.18 24.56 -1.04
N GLY A 19 6.84 24.59 0.26
CA GLY A 19 5.92 25.59 0.82
C GLY A 19 4.44 25.30 0.58
N MET A 20 4.09 24.28 -0.22
CA MET A 20 2.70 23.92 -0.51
C MET A 20 2.20 22.82 0.42
N PRO A 21 0.97 22.94 0.97
CA PRO A 21 0.38 21.89 1.78
C PRO A 21 0.01 20.69 0.91
N VAL A 22 0.54 19.51 1.28
CA VAL A 22 0.24 18.23 0.65
C VAL A 22 -0.63 17.36 1.54
N LEU A 23 -0.46 17.47 2.88
CA LEU A 23 -1.36 16.87 3.88
C LEU A 23 -1.77 17.97 4.86
N GLU A 24 -3.06 18.00 5.20
CA GLU A 24 -3.67 19.02 6.06
C GLU A 24 -4.49 18.36 7.16
N ALA A 25 -4.08 18.54 8.44
CA ALA A 25 -4.78 18.07 9.63
C ALA A 25 -5.19 16.59 9.57
N VAL A 26 -4.33 15.73 9.04
CA VAL A 26 -4.63 14.30 8.86
C VAL A 26 -4.65 13.59 10.19
N ASN A 27 -5.78 12.93 10.48
CA ASN A 27 -5.96 12.04 11.63
C ASN A 27 -6.31 10.65 11.12
N LEU A 28 -5.58 9.63 11.58
CA LEU A 28 -5.76 8.25 11.15
C LEU A 28 -5.33 7.29 12.25
N SER A 29 -6.14 6.26 12.48
CA SER A 29 -5.79 5.12 13.33
C SER A 29 -5.91 3.84 12.53
N ILE A 30 -4.85 3.01 12.56
CA ILE A 30 -4.81 1.69 11.94
C ILE A 30 -4.62 0.67 13.03
N LYS A 31 -5.47 -0.34 13.05
CA LYS A 31 -5.44 -1.43 14.03
C LYS A 31 -4.81 -2.69 13.42
N GLN A 32 -4.41 -3.58 14.30
CA GLN A 32 -3.92 -4.91 13.90
C GLN A 32 -4.98 -5.64 13.06
N HIS A 33 -4.55 -6.28 11.97
CA HIS A 33 -5.40 -6.98 11.00
C HIS A 33 -6.37 -6.09 10.19
N ASP A 34 -6.26 -4.77 10.27
CA ASP A 34 -6.99 -3.89 9.34
C ASP A 34 -6.51 -4.12 7.91
N PHE A 35 -7.46 -4.15 6.98
CA PHE A 35 -7.18 -3.97 5.56
C PHE A 35 -7.79 -2.64 5.13
N LEU A 36 -6.98 -1.60 5.18
CA LEU A 36 -7.38 -0.23 4.88
C LEU A 36 -7.08 0.14 3.44
N GLY A 37 -8.10 0.51 2.67
CA GLY A 37 -7.95 1.16 1.38
C GLY A 37 -7.87 2.68 1.53
N ILE A 38 -6.84 3.31 0.96
CA ILE A 38 -6.73 4.76 0.85
C ILE A 38 -6.95 5.14 -0.61
N ILE A 39 -8.04 5.82 -0.88
CA ILE A 39 -8.44 6.24 -2.22
C ILE A 39 -8.36 7.76 -2.35
N GLY A 40 -8.24 8.24 -3.58
CA GLY A 40 -8.19 9.69 -3.85
C GLY A 40 -7.55 10.01 -5.19
N PRO A 41 -7.65 11.27 -5.64
CA PRO A 41 -7.11 11.70 -6.93
C PRO A 41 -5.58 11.61 -6.97
N ASN A 42 -5.03 11.64 -8.20
CA ASN A 42 -3.60 11.80 -8.39
C ASN A 42 -3.15 13.15 -7.82
N GLY A 43 -2.01 13.17 -7.11
CA GLY A 43 -1.56 14.36 -6.39
C GLY A 43 -2.27 14.65 -5.07
N GLY A 44 -3.27 13.84 -4.66
CA GLY A 44 -4.02 14.01 -3.40
C GLY A 44 -3.24 13.72 -2.12
N GLY A 45 -1.93 13.37 -2.21
CA GLY A 45 -1.08 13.16 -1.03
C GLY A 45 -0.93 11.70 -0.58
N LYS A 46 -1.48 10.71 -1.31
CA LYS A 46 -1.50 9.29 -0.93
C LYS A 46 -0.09 8.72 -0.68
N THR A 47 0.80 8.81 -1.66
CA THR A 47 2.22 8.41 -1.52
C THR A 47 2.95 9.19 -0.42
N THR A 48 2.64 10.49 -0.27
CA THR A 48 3.21 11.34 0.78
C THR A 48 2.78 10.84 2.16
N LEU A 49 1.52 10.43 2.33
CA LEU A 49 1.03 9.86 3.57
C LEU A 49 1.78 8.56 3.93
N LEU A 50 1.93 7.62 2.99
CA LEU A 50 2.70 6.40 3.23
C LEU A 50 4.15 6.70 3.60
N LYS A 51 4.80 7.63 2.87
CA LYS A 51 6.18 8.06 3.16
C LYS A 51 6.30 8.77 4.52
N ALA A 52 5.29 9.51 4.94
CA ALA A 52 5.27 10.13 6.27
C ALA A 52 5.13 9.07 7.37
N ILE A 53 4.27 8.07 7.18
CA ILE A 53 4.13 6.95 8.12
C ILE A 53 5.48 6.27 8.36
N ILE A 54 6.25 5.93 7.33
CA ILE A 54 7.55 5.24 7.48
C ILE A 54 8.73 6.19 7.78
N GLY A 55 8.47 7.49 7.98
CA GLY A 55 9.48 8.47 8.36
C GLY A 55 10.41 8.92 7.24
N LEU A 56 10.09 8.64 5.96
CA LEU A 56 10.81 9.17 4.80
C LEU A 56 10.50 10.66 4.54
N ILE A 57 9.32 11.11 4.97
CA ILE A 57 8.93 12.52 4.96
C ILE A 57 8.56 12.86 6.42
N ARG A 58 9.13 13.94 6.95
CA ARG A 58 8.80 14.42 8.28
C ARG A 58 7.60 15.34 8.22
N PRO A 59 6.60 15.16 9.09
CA PRO A 59 5.50 16.11 9.20
C PRO A 59 6.02 17.48 9.64
N THR A 60 5.43 18.55 9.10
CA THR A 60 5.70 19.92 9.51
C THR A 60 4.97 20.28 10.81
N ARG A 61 3.87 19.58 11.11
CA ARG A 61 3.10 19.67 12.34
C ARG A 61 2.40 18.33 12.61
N GLY A 62 2.05 18.09 13.87
CA GLY A 62 1.37 16.88 14.32
C GLY A 62 2.34 15.77 14.70
N ARG A 63 1.79 14.58 14.93
CA ARG A 63 2.55 13.43 15.43
C ARG A 63 2.16 12.17 14.70
N ILE A 64 3.16 11.32 14.44
CA ILE A 64 2.97 9.97 13.90
C ILE A 64 3.64 8.97 14.84
N THR A 65 2.94 7.90 15.17
CA THR A 65 3.49 6.77 15.89
C THR A 65 3.20 5.47 15.16
N ILE A 66 4.14 4.53 15.20
CA ILE A 66 4.02 3.17 14.68
C ILE A 66 4.38 2.21 15.80
N PHE A 67 3.45 1.35 16.22
CA PHE A 67 3.60 0.48 17.40
C PHE A 67 4.03 1.25 18.65
N GLY A 68 3.48 2.46 18.85
CA GLY A 68 3.85 3.36 19.95
C GLY A 68 5.22 4.01 19.85
N LEU A 69 5.99 3.75 18.79
CA LEU A 69 7.33 4.26 18.53
C LEU A 69 7.30 5.42 17.52
N THR A 70 8.38 6.21 17.46
CA THR A 70 8.58 7.16 16.36
C THR A 70 8.70 6.40 15.02
N PRO A 71 8.37 7.03 13.87
CA PRO A 71 8.51 6.40 12.55
C PRO A 71 9.90 5.80 12.30
N ASP A 72 10.98 6.49 12.70
CA ASP A 72 12.35 6.01 12.53
C ASP A 72 12.62 4.66 13.25
N ASN A 73 12.00 4.45 14.41
CA ASN A 73 12.14 3.22 15.20
C ASN A 73 11.07 2.17 14.83
N GLY A 74 9.87 2.60 14.45
CA GLY A 74 8.74 1.74 14.11
C GLY A 74 8.82 1.13 12.71
N ARG A 75 9.47 1.80 11.74
CA ARG A 75 9.57 1.35 10.34
C ARG A 75 10.18 -0.04 10.15
N ARG A 76 10.94 -0.55 11.12
CA ARG A 76 11.49 -1.92 11.09
C ARG A 76 10.42 -3.02 11.09
N PHE A 77 9.20 -2.68 11.52
CA PHE A 77 8.04 -3.57 11.52
C PHE A 77 7.14 -3.37 10.30
N VAL A 78 7.55 -2.51 9.35
CA VAL A 78 6.77 -2.14 8.18
C VAL A 78 7.42 -2.67 6.92
N GLY A 79 6.66 -3.38 6.09
CA GLY A 79 6.98 -3.65 4.70
C GLY A 79 6.42 -2.53 3.82
N TYR A 80 7.20 -2.02 2.88
CA TYR A 80 6.75 -0.99 1.96
C TYR A 80 7.02 -1.41 0.52
N VAL A 81 5.97 -1.38 -0.29
CA VAL A 81 6.02 -1.60 -1.74
C VAL A 81 5.68 -0.27 -2.42
N PRO A 82 6.65 0.43 -3.00
CA PRO A 82 6.43 1.70 -3.69
C PRO A 82 5.76 1.48 -5.05
N GLN A 83 5.08 2.52 -5.56
CA GLN A 83 4.38 2.55 -6.84
C GLN A 83 5.29 2.18 -8.03
N TYR A 84 6.54 2.63 -8.02
CA TYR A 84 7.52 2.33 -9.06
C TYR A 84 8.74 1.67 -8.45
N SER A 85 9.01 0.46 -8.88
CA SER A 85 10.31 -0.18 -8.71
C SER A 85 10.98 -0.21 -10.08
N LEU A 86 11.73 0.88 -10.39
CA LEU A 86 12.47 0.98 -11.64
C LEU A 86 13.64 -0.01 -11.61
N PHE A 87 13.48 -1.14 -12.27
CA PHE A 87 14.61 -1.94 -12.69
C PHE A 87 14.81 -1.74 -14.19
N TYR A 88 16.01 -1.37 -14.57
CA TYR A 88 16.40 -1.45 -15.98
C TYR A 88 16.28 -2.91 -16.39
N ARG A 89 15.56 -3.19 -17.48
CA ARG A 89 15.28 -4.56 -17.97
C ARG A 89 16.55 -5.39 -18.16
N ASP A 90 17.66 -4.73 -18.49
CA ASP A 90 18.94 -5.36 -18.76
C ASP A 90 19.83 -5.49 -17.50
N PHE A 91 19.37 -5.05 -16.33
CA PHE A 91 20.15 -5.16 -15.11
C PHE A 91 20.20 -6.63 -14.66
N PRO A 92 21.39 -7.24 -14.55
CA PRO A 92 21.56 -8.67 -14.32
C PRO A 92 21.39 -9.04 -12.85
N VAL A 93 20.19 -8.77 -12.29
CA VAL A 93 19.86 -9.14 -10.90
C VAL A 93 18.82 -10.25 -10.91
N SER A 94 19.01 -11.28 -10.10
CA SER A 94 18.07 -12.38 -9.95
C SER A 94 16.88 -11.98 -9.07
N VAL A 95 15.79 -12.73 -9.17
CA VAL A 95 14.63 -12.61 -8.29
C VAL A 95 15.03 -12.77 -6.83
N LEU A 96 15.86 -13.76 -6.52
CA LEU A 96 16.36 -14.01 -5.17
C LEU A 96 17.17 -12.83 -4.64
N ASP A 97 18.06 -12.25 -5.46
CA ASP A 97 18.84 -11.07 -5.05
C ASP A 97 17.95 -9.90 -4.70
N VAL A 98 16.90 -9.64 -5.50
CA VAL A 98 15.94 -8.56 -5.22
C VAL A 98 15.23 -8.78 -3.90
N VAL A 99 14.80 -10.00 -3.61
CA VAL A 99 14.14 -10.34 -2.34
C VAL A 99 15.11 -10.17 -1.17
N LEU A 100 16.35 -10.66 -1.29
CA LEU A 100 17.39 -10.54 -0.28
C LEU A 100 17.78 -9.07 0.00
N MET A 101 17.65 -8.15 -0.98
CA MET A 101 17.85 -6.71 -0.73
C MET A 101 16.94 -6.19 0.41
N GLY A 102 15.78 -6.79 0.63
CA GLY A 102 14.92 -6.45 1.77
C GLY A 102 15.58 -6.69 3.13
N ARG A 103 16.57 -7.58 3.22
CA ARG A 103 17.33 -7.92 4.45
C ARG A 103 18.50 -7.00 4.73
N LEU A 104 18.93 -6.13 3.78
CA LEU A 104 20.12 -5.28 3.90
C LEU A 104 20.15 -4.44 5.18
N GLY A 105 19.02 -3.96 5.64
CA GLY A 105 18.91 -3.15 6.88
C GLY A 105 19.19 -3.92 8.17
N ARG A 106 19.21 -5.26 8.14
CA ARG A 106 19.50 -6.14 9.29
C ARG A 106 20.91 -6.70 9.29
N MET A 107 21.64 -6.54 8.18
CA MET A 107 23.00 -7.10 8.03
C MET A 107 24.01 -6.33 8.86
N ARG A 108 24.88 -7.08 9.56
CA ARG A 108 26.07 -6.57 10.22
C ARG A 108 27.32 -6.84 9.36
N PRO A 109 28.36 -6.01 9.42
CA PRO A 109 29.62 -6.33 8.75
C PRO A 109 30.27 -7.63 9.30
N PRO A 110 30.89 -8.47 8.42
CA PRO A 110 30.91 -8.40 6.97
C PRO A 110 29.51 -8.67 6.38
N ARG A 111 29.05 -7.85 5.42
CA ARG A 111 27.72 -7.93 4.83
C ARG A 111 27.57 -9.19 3.95
N ARG A 112 27.21 -10.30 4.56
CA ARG A 112 26.89 -11.57 3.90
C ARG A 112 25.53 -12.04 4.36
N TYR A 113 24.74 -12.59 3.46
CA TYR A 113 23.48 -13.23 3.82
C TYR A 113 23.77 -14.53 4.57
N SER A 114 23.10 -14.72 5.68
CA SER A 114 23.15 -15.96 6.47
C SER A 114 22.23 -17.02 5.86
N GLU A 115 22.37 -18.28 6.30
CA GLU A 115 21.44 -19.35 5.95
C GLU A 115 19.99 -19.01 6.35
N GLU A 116 19.82 -18.31 7.47
CA GLU A 116 18.54 -17.84 7.94
C GLU A 116 17.95 -16.77 7.00
N ASP A 117 18.77 -15.84 6.47
CA ASP A 117 18.30 -14.86 5.47
C ASP A 117 17.85 -15.55 4.19
N MET A 118 18.58 -16.59 3.75
CA MET A 118 18.20 -17.40 2.59
C MET A 118 16.89 -18.15 2.82
N ARG A 119 16.72 -18.79 3.99
CA ARG A 119 15.50 -19.50 4.34
C ARG A 119 14.30 -18.57 4.32
N ILE A 120 14.41 -17.39 4.95
CA ILE A 120 13.34 -16.39 4.99
C ILE A 120 13.02 -15.87 3.57
N ALA A 121 14.04 -15.69 2.73
CA ALA A 121 13.83 -15.26 1.35
C ALA A 121 13.08 -16.30 0.53
N TYR A 122 13.39 -17.60 0.71
CA TYR A 122 12.66 -18.70 0.04
C TYR A 122 11.20 -18.77 0.52
N GLU A 123 10.95 -18.66 1.83
CA GLU A 123 9.60 -18.63 2.39
C GLU A 123 8.79 -17.44 1.86
N ALA A 124 9.41 -16.26 1.74
CA ALA A 124 8.76 -15.10 1.16
C ALA A 124 8.43 -15.31 -0.33
N LEU A 125 9.34 -15.93 -1.10
CA LEU A 125 9.09 -16.26 -2.51
C LEU A 125 8.01 -17.34 -2.66
N GLU A 126 7.97 -18.32 -1.78
CA GLU A 126 6.91 -19.33 -1.76
C GLU A 126 5.55 -18.71 -1.46
N THR A 127 5.48 -17.80 -0.47
CA THR A 127 4.25 -17.06 -0.11
C THR A 127 3.63 -16.31 -1.30
N VAL A 128 4.46 -15.80 -2.21
CA VAL A 128 4.01 -15.08 -3.41
C VAL A 128 4.04 -15.94 -4.68
N GLU A 129 4.25 -17.26 -4.57
CA GLU A 129 4.30 -18.22 -5.69
C GLU A 129 5.37 -17.90 -6.74
N MET A 130 6.54 -17.44 -6.30
CA MET A 130 7.65 -17.04 -7.17
C MET A 130 8.94 -17.83 -6.92
N LEU A 131 8.91 -18.88 -6.11
CA LEU A 131 10.10 -19.64 -5.74
C LEU A 131 10.79 -20.31 -6.95
N GLU A 132 10.02 -20.83 -7.90
CA GLU A 132 10.56 -21.46 -9.11
C GLU A 132 11.32 -20.47 -10.01
N TYR A 133 11.05 -19.18 -9.88
CA TYR A 133 11.71 -18.11 -10.65
C TYR A 133 12.91 -17.49 -9.94
N LYS A 134 13.34 -18.01 -8.78
CA LYS A 134 14.37 -17.40 -7.91
C LYS A 134 15.67 -17.04 -8.62
N ASP A 135 16.11 -17.86 -9.58
CA ASP A 135 17.35 -17.67 -10.33
C ASP A 135 17.16 -16.87 -11.63
N ARG A 136 15.91 -16.53 -11.97
CA ARG A 136 15.59 -15.76 -13.17
C ARG A 136 15.88 -14.29 -12.98
N GLN A 137 16.35 -13.63 -14.05
CA GLN A 137 16.49 -12.16 -14.04
C GLN A 137 15.11 -11.48 -13.88
N ILE A 138 15.03 -10.50 -12.97
CA ILE A 138 13.77 -9.80 -12.70
C ILE A 138 13.21 -9.08 -13.94
N GLY A 139 14.07 -8.53 -14.79
CA GLY A 139 13.68 -7.86 -16.02
C GLY A 139 13.01 -8.76 -17.07
N LYS A 140 13.12 -10.11 -16.92
CA LYS A 140 12.48 -11.11 -17.81
C LYS A 140 11.11 -11.55 -17.30
N LEU A 141 10.64 -11.02 -16.19
CA LEU A 141 9.34 -11.32 -15.61
C LEU A 141 8.25 -10.39 -16.17
N SER A 142 6.99 -10.86 -16.18
CA SER A 142 5.82 -10.03 -16.43
C SER A 142 5.66 -8.96 -15.33
N GLY A 143 4.89 -7.92 -15.58
CA GLY A 143 4.63 -6.86 -14.58
C GLY A 143 4.03 -7.42 -13.28
N GLY A 144 3.06 -8.33 -13.38
CA GLY A 144 2.45 -8.97 -12.21
C GLY A 144 3.44 -9.86 -11.45
N GLN A 145 4.29 -10.62 -12.15
CA GLN A 145 5.36 -11.41 -11.52
C GLN A 145 6.37 -10.52 -10.81
N GLN A 146 6.79 -9.40 -11.43
CA GLN A 146 7.66 -8.42 -10.77
C GLN A 146 7.01 -7.87 -9.51
N GLN A 147 5.71 -7.56 -9.56
CA GLN A 147 4.96 -7.08 -8.40
C GLN A 147 4.96 -8.09 -7.25
N ARG A 148 4.76 -9.37 -7.53
CA ARG A 148 4.88 -10.45 -6.55
C ARG A 148 6.28 -10.48 -5.91
N VAL A 149 7.34 -10.31 -6.70
CA VAL A 149 8.73 -10.25 -6.18
C VAL A 149 8.94 -9.03 -5.28
N PHE A 150 8.36 -7.86 -5.59
CA PHE A 150 8.47 -6.68 -4.72
C PHE A 150 7.68 -6.85 -3.42
N ILE A 151 6.56 -7.56 -3.46
CA ILE A 151 5.84 -7.96 -2.25
C ILE A 151 6.71 -8.91 -1.43
N ALA A 152 7.31 -9.95 -2.01
CA ALA A 152 8.24 -10.85 -1.32
C ALA A 152 9.39 -10.08 -0.65
N ARG A 153 10.00 -9.11 -1.37
CA ARG A 153 11.04 -8.24 -0.80
C ARG A 153 10.56 -7.47 0.42
N ALA A 154 9.30 -7.04 0.47
CA ALA A 154 8.74 -6.38 1.63
C ALA A 154 8.47 -7.37 2.79
N LEU A 155 8.11 -8.62 2.47
CA LEU A 155 7.77 -9.66 3.45
C LEU A 155 8.98 -10.26 4.16
N VAL A 156 10.19 -10.26 3.57
CA VAL A 156 11.40 -10.87 4.19
C VAL A 156 11.78 -10.27 5.54
N ASN A 157 11.26 -9.09 5.89
CA ASN A 157 11.45 -8.51 7.21
C ASN A 157 10.39 -8.94 8.22
N GLN A 158 9.48 -9.85 7.83
CA GLN A 158 8.37 -10.33 8.65
C GLN A 158 7.60 -9.15 9.26
N PRO A 159 7.07 -8.26 8.40
CA PRO A 159 6.42 -7.04 8.85
C PRO A 159 5.12 -7.36 9.60
N LYS A 160 4.72 -6.43 10.47
CA LYS A 160 3.40 -6.41 11.12
C LYS A 160 2.42 -5.46 10.45
N LEU A 161 2.94 -4.63 9.53
CA LEU A 161 2.19 -3.70 8.69
C LEU A 161 2.78 -3.73 7.28
N LEU A 162 1.94 -3.92 6.27
CA LEU A 162 2.32 -3.84 4.86
C LEU A 162 1.68 -2.60 4.23
N LEU A 163 2.50 -1.71 3.69
CA LEU A 163 2.08 -0.52 2.96
C LEU A 163 2.29 -0.76 1.47
N LEU A 164 1.24 -0.62 0.67
CA LEU A 164 1.20 -0.87 -0.75
C LEU A 164 0.79 0.41 -1.49
N ASP A 165 1.70 0.96 -2.29
CA ASP A 165 1.48 2.20 -3.02
C ASP A 165 1.16 1.88 -4.49
N GLU A 166 -0.12 1.89 -4.85
CA GLU A 166 -0.66 1.55 -6.17
C GLU A 166 -0.12 0.22 -6.75
N PRO A 167 -0.20 -0.90 -5.99
CA PRO A 167 0.44 -2.16 -6.38
C PRO A 167 -0.21 -2.82 -7.61
N MET A 168 -1.37 -2.36 -8.04
CA MET A 168 -2.11 -2.89 -9.19
C MET A 168 -1.84 -2.12 -10.48
N ALA A 169 -1.03 -1.05 -10.44
CA ALA A 169 -0.68 -0.30 -11.63
C ALA A 169 0.07 -1.19 -12.63
N ASN A 170 -0.40 -1.23 -13.88
CA ASN A 170 0.17 -2.06 -14.96
C ASN A 170 0.09 -3.60 -14.75
N VAL A 171 -0.84 -4.06 -13.94
CA VAL A 171 -1.13 -5.48 -13.73
C VAL A 171 -2.45 -5.82 -14.44
N ASP A 172 -2.49 -6.94 -15.16
CA ASP A 172 -3.71 -7.37 -15.84
C ASP A 172 -4.80 -7.80 -14.85
N PRO A 173 -6.09 -7.77 -15.26
CA PRO A 173 -7.22 -8.02 -14.35
C PRO A 173 -7.20 -9.39 -13.66
N GLN A 174 -6.71 -10.43 -14.34
CA GLN A 174 -6.63 -11.76 -13.72
C GLN A 174 -5.60 -11.77 -12.60
N MET A 175 -4.42 -11.24 -12.86
CA MET A 175 -3.35 -11.13 -11.88
C MET A 175 -3.73 -10.19 -10.71
N GLN A 176 -4.52 -9.13 -10.98
CA GLN A 176 -5.04 -8.27 -9.90
C GLN A 176 -5.89 -9.07 -8.90
N LYS A 177 -6.78 -9.94 -9.39
CA LYS A 177 -7.59 -10.82 -8.53
C LYS A 177 -6.70 -11.69 -7.65
N GLU A 178 -5.69 -12.34 -8.22
CA GLU A 178 -4.76 -13.20 -7.49
C GLU A 178 -3.97 -12.42 -6.42
N LEU A 179 -3.56 -11.18 -6.72
CA LEU A 179 -2.90 -10.31 -5.74
C LEU A 179 -3.85 -9.91 -4.59
N TYR A 180 -5.12 -9.66 -4.86
CA TYR A 180 -6.09 -9.40 -3.79
C TYR A 180 -6.31 -10.64 -2.92
N GLU A 181 -6.40 -11.84 -3.51
CA GLU A 181 -6.47 -13.11 -2.76
C GLU A 181 -5.23 -13.32 -1.87
N LEU A 182 -4.05 -12.99 -2.39
CA LEU A 182 -2.81 -12.97 -1.60
C LEU A 182 -2.93 -12.00 -0.42
N PHE A 183 -3.38 -10.77 -0.64
CA PHE A 183 -3.54 -9.78 0.46
C PHE A 183 -4.57 -10.23 1.49
N GLU A 184 -5.67 -10.87 1.08
CA GLU A 184 -6.62 -11.48 2.00
C GLU A 184 -5.99 -12.57 2.88
N SER A 185 -5.05 -13.34 2.33
CA SER A 185 -4.30 -14.33 3.11
C SER A 185 -3.34 -13.67 4.11
N LEU A 186 -2.62 -12.64 3.67
CA LEU A 186 -1.63 -11.93 4.47
C LEU A 186 -2.25 -11.12 5.62
N ARG A 187 -3.46 -10.55 5.44
CA ARG A 187 -4.13 -9.76 6.49
C ARG A 187 -4.46 -10.57 7.75
N LYS A 188 -4.48 -11.89 7.66
CA LYS A 188 -4.65 -12.77 8.85
C LYS A 188 -3.47 -12.67 9.82
N GLN A 189 -2.31 -12.22 9.32
CA GLN A 189 -1.06 -12.15 10.10
C GLN A 189 -0.58 -10.72 10.34
N MET A 190 -0.99 -9.76 9.50
CA MET A 190 -0.53 -8.38 9.56
C MET A 190 -1.63 -7.40 9.12
N ALA A 191 -1.49 -6.12 9.46
CA ALA A 191 -2.32 -5.09 8.88
C ALA A 191 -1.83 -4.73 7.47
N ILE A 192 -2.75 -4.33 6.59
CA ILE A 192 -2.43 -3.92 5.22
C ILE A 192 -3.05 -2.55 4.95
N VAL A 193 -2.25 -1.65 4.38
CA VAL A 193 -2.72 -0.38 3.81
C VAL A 193 -2.45 -0.40 2.33
N LEU A 194 -3.51 -0.28 1.56
CA LEU A 194 -3.49 -0.26 0.10
C LEU A 194 -3.88 1.12 -0.41
N VAL A 195 -2.98 1.79 -1.09
CA VAL A 195 -3.28 3.02 -1.83
C VAL A 195 -3.67 2.66 -3.26
N SER A 196 -4.79 3.19 -3.73
CA SER A 196 -5.27 3.01 -5.09
C SER A 196 -6.07 4.21 -5.57
N HIS A 197 -6.19 4.37 -6.87
CA HIS A 197 -7.14 5.27 -7.51
C HIS A 197 -8.39 4.52 -8.03
N ASP A 198 -8.39 3.19 -8.00
CA ASP A 198 -9.54 2.36 -8.38
C ASP A 198 -10.41 2.03 -7.16
N ILE A 199 -11.49 2.79 -7.00
CA ILE A 199 -12.45 2.64 -5.90
C ILE A 199 -13.16 1.30 -5.98
N SER A 200 -13.55 0.88 -7.19
CA SER A 200 -14.42 -0.28 -7.41
C SER A 200 -13.72 -1.57 -6.99
N ALA A 201 -12.47 -1.74 -7.40
CA ALA A 201 -11.68 -2.91 -7.05
C ALA A 201 -11.34 -2.93 -5.54
N VAL A 202 -10.93 -1.78 -4.97
CA VAL A 202 -10.55 -1.69 -3.56
C VAL A 202 -11.72 -2.00 -2.64
N SER A 203 -12.92 -1.46 -2.90
CA SER A 203 -14.09 -1.60 -2.01
C SER A 203 -14.53 -3.05 -1.78
N ILE A 204 -14.22 -3.96 -2.70
CA ILE A 204 -14.57 -5.39 -2.59
C ILE A 204 -13.76 -6.06 -1.49
N TYR A 205 -12.46 -5.78 -1.42
CA TYR A 205 -11.50 -6.55 -0.63
C TYR A 205 -11.12 -5.90 0.71
N VAL A 206 -11.15 -4.58 0.81
CA VAL A 206 -10.75 -3.89 2.04
C VAL A 206 -11.81 -3.98 3.14
N THR A 207 -11.41 -3.84 4.39
CA THR A 207 -12.33 -3.80 5.55
C THR A 207 -12.73 -2.38 5.92
N LYS A 208 -11.90 -1.40 5.58
CA LYS A 208 -12.08 0.03 5.88
C LYS A 208 -11.61 0.87 4.70
N ILE A 209 -12.19 2.03 4.53
CA ILE A 209 -11.82 2.97 3.46
C ILE A 209 -11.52 4.34 4.07
N ALA A 210 -10.52 5.01 3.51
CA ALA A 210 -10.22 6.40 3.76
C ALA A 210 -10.09 7.16 2.43
N CYS A 211 -10.75 8.30 2.32
CA CYS A 211 -10.67 9.19 1.18
C CYS A 211 -9.64 10.29 1.45
N LEU A 212 -8.62 10.44 0.60
CA LEU A 212 -7.56 11.42 0.77
C LEU A 212 -7.44 12.35 -0.44
N ASN A 213 -7.66 13.65 -0.15
CA ASN A 213 -7.28 14.75 -1.04
C ASN A 213 -6.80 15.91 -0.15
N ARG A 214 -5.51 15.94 0.19
CA ARG A 214 -4.86 16.74 1.23
C ARG A 214 -5.42 16.47 2.62
N LYS A 215 -6.74 16.50 2.79
CA LYS A 215 -7.46 16.12 4.02
C LYS A 215 -7.91 14.67 3.92
N LEU A 216 -7.91 13.99 5.05
CA LEU A 216 -8.34 12.60 5.12
C LEU A 216 -9.74 12.51 5.74
N TYR A 217 -10.62 11.82 5.05
CA TYR A 217 -11.93 11.40 5.55
C TYR A 217 -11.88 9.89 5.78
N TYR A 218 -11.94 9.48 7.03
CA TYR A 218 -11.77 8.08 7.43
C TYR A 218 -13.08 7.47 7.89
N HIS A 219 -13.39 6.29 7.36
CA HIS A 219 -14.58 5.53 7.68
C HIS A 219 -14.19 4.20 8.32
N ASN A 220 -14.77 3.91 9.48
CA ASN A 220 -14.63 2.61 10.14
C ASN A 220 -15.41 1.50 9.44
N THR A 221 -16.10 1.80 8.34
CA THR A 221 -16.91 0.89 7.51
C THR A 221 -16.50 1.01 6.05
N LYS A 222 -17.03 0.12 5.20
CA LYS A 222 -16.91 0.21 3.75
C LYS A 222 -17.85 1.23 3.12
N GLU A 223 -18.76 1.80 3.92
CA GLU A 223 -19.75 2.76 3.47
C GLU A 223 -19.12 4.16 3.46
N ILE A 224 -19.11 4.76 2.29
CA ILE A 224 -18.66 6.14 2.07
C ILE A 224 -19.88 6.94 1.65
N SER A 225 -20.14 8.09 2.26
CA SER A 225 -21.23 8.95 1.83
C SER A 225 -20.93 9.59 0.47
N LYS A 226 -22.01 9.92 -0.26
CA LYS A 226 -21.89 10.59 -1.56
C LYS A 226 -21.19 11.93 -1.44
N GLU A 227 -21.53 12.70 -0.38
CA GLU A 227 -20.95 14.01 -0.10
C GLU A 227 -19.44 13.94 0.13
N GLU A 228 -18.96 12.88 0.78
CA GLU A 228 -17.53 12.68 1.06
C GLU A 228 -16.74 12.32 -0.18
N LEU A 229 -17.32 11.48 -1.05
CA LEU A 229 -16.71 11.18 -2.36
C LEU A 229 -16.67 12.44 -3.22
N GLU A 230 -17.78 13.18 -3.33
CA GLU A 230 -17.84 14.41 -4.10
C GLU A 230 -16.84 15.47 -3.59
N SER A 231 -16.70 15.61 -2.27
CA SER A 231 -15.73 16.53 -1.66
C SER A 231 -14.28 16.10 -1.95
N THR A 232 -14.00 14.80 -1.99
CA THR A 232 -12.66 14.25 -2.22
C THR A 232 -12.25 14.34 -3.68
N TYR A 233 -13.15 14.00 -4.60
CA TYR A 233 -12.86 13.97 -6.03
C TYR A 233 -13.21 15.26 -6.76
N GLN A 234 -13.92 16.19 -6.09
CA GLN A 234 -14.40 17.46 -6.66
C GLN A 234 -15.24 17.28 -7.93
N CYS A 235 -15.89 16.12 -8.07
CA CYS A 235 -16.82 15.81 -9.14
C CYS A 235 -17.99 15.01 -8.60
N PRO A 236 -19.21 15.10 -9.20
CA PRO A 236 -20.32 14.26 -8.82
C PRO A 236 -20.00 12.80 -9.11
N VAL A 237 -20.05 11.97 -8.06
CA VAL A 237 -19.82 10.53 -8.14
C VAL A 237 -21.13 9.82 -7.83
N ASP A 238 -21.65 9.07 -8.78
CA ASP A 238 -22.82 8.22 -8.50
C ASP A 238 -22.35 6.98 -7.73
N MET A 239 -22.80 6.88 -6.48
CA MET A 239 -22.50 5.75 -5.60
C MET A 239 -23.27 4.52 -5.99
N ILE A 240 -22.58 3.39 -5.97
CA ILE A 240 -23.19 2.09 -6.21
C ILE A 240 -23.33 1.36 -4.89
N ALA A 241 -24.55 1.10 -4.52
CA ALA A 241 -24.89 0.20 -3.44
C ALA A 241 -25.13 -1.21 -4.02
N HIS A 242 -24.37 -2.17 -3.50
CA HIS A 242 -24.69 -3.61 -3.43
C HIS A 242 -24.83 -4.45 -4.71
N GLY A 243 -23.83 -5.29 -4.94
CA GLY A 243 -24.02 -6.66 -5.47
C GLY A 243 -24.14 -6.84 -6.98
N VAL A 244 -24.20 -5.78 -7.78
CA VAL A 244 -24.24 -5.85 -9.25
C VAL A 244 -23.36 -4.72 -9.80
N PRO A 245 -22.48 -4.97 -10.80
CA PRO A 245 -21.64 -3.94 -11.35
C PRO A 245 -22.47 -2.89 -12.10
N HIS A 246 -22.52 -1.67 -11.58
CA HIS A 246 -23.13 -0.53 -12.22
C HIS A 246 -22.07 0.52 -12.57
N ARG A 247 -22.35 1.35 -13.58
CA ARG A 247 -21.43 2.41 -14.04
C ARG A 247 -21.30 3.51 -12.98
N VAL A 248 -20.06 3.96 -12.75
CA VAL A 248 -19.69 4.97 -11.74
C VAL A 248 -19.83 6.41 -12.26
N LEU A 249 -20.03 6.59 -13.54
CA LEU A 249 -20.17 7.91 -14.18
C LEU A 249 -21.49 7.97 -14.95
N ARG A 250 -22.26 9.05 -14.77
CA ARG A 250 -23.38 9.36 -15.67
C ARG A 250 -22.83 9.62 -17.07
N GLU A 251 -23.51 9.07 -18.07
CA GLU A 251 -23.32 9.52 -19.46
C GLU A 251 -23.62 11.03 -19.52
N HIS A 252 -22.67 11.80 -19.99
CA HIS A 252 -22.96 13.17 -20.39
C HIS A 252 -23.91 13.09 -21.58
N ASP A 253 -25.15 13.47 -21.40
CA ASP A 253 -26.08 13.74 -22.50
C ASP A 253 -25.48 14.84 -23.36
N MET A 254 -24.84 14.45 -24.45
CA MET A 254 -24.51 15.36 -25.54
C MET A 254 -25.84 15.63 -26.26
N ARG A 255 -26.63 16.53 -25.73
CA ARG A 255 -27.71 17.17 -26.49
C ARG A 255 -27.44 18.65 -26.61
N GLU A 256 -27.10 18.99 -27.85
CA GLU A 256 -27.50 20.17 -28.61
C GLU A 256 -27.07 21.57 -28.11
N SER A 257 -26.15 22.20 -28.84
CA SER A 257 -26.52 23.31 -29.75
C SER A 257 -25.36 23.53 -30.73
#